data_23f2949858d26458202df842a8c27686
#
_entry.id   23f2949858d26458202df842a8c27686
#
_cell.length_a   1.000
_cell.length_b   1.000
_cell.length_c   1.000
_cell.angle_alpha   90.00
_cell.angle_beta   90.00
_cell.angle_gamma   90.00
#
_symmetry.space_group_name_H-M   'P 1'
#
loop_
_entity.id
_entity.type
_entity.pdbx_description
1 polymer ?
#
loop_
_entity_poly.entity_id
_entity_poly.type
_entity_poly.pdbx_seq_one_letter_code
_entity_poly.pdbx_strand_id
1 'polypeptide(L)'
;MEKEQQNAAEKISEPLQIYLNEIGQIPLLSEEEERSLGEKSSRGDEEARRRLSEGNLRLVVSLAKHYTGRGIPLMDLIQEGNMGLMRAAEKYDYTKENRFSTYASWWIKEAMQRAIDQQSREIRVPVHVAENMKRVQKTARELQQSLGRDATPKEIAEKLGDKSEDDVKNIINYLQNPVSLETPVGDDGENSLGDMVEDRSGDTPEEAMNALVQKE
;
A
#
# COMPACT_ATOMS: atom_id res chain seq x y z
N MET A 1 -21.85 6.90 17.57
CA MET A 1 -20.42 6.60 17.39
C MET A 1 -20.11 5.97 16.03
N GLU A 2 -20.75 4.87 15.57
CA GLU A 2 -20.49 4.31 14.21
C GLU A 2 -20.87 5.24 13.05
N LYS A 3 -21.92 6.05 13.17
CA LYS A 3 -22.31 7.03 12.14
C LYS A 3 -21.39 8.26 12.07
N GLU A 4 -20.67 8.59 13.13
CA GLU A 4 -19.70 9.68 13.14
C GLU A 4 -18.34 9.25 12.57
N GLN A 5 -17.97 7.98 12.73
CA GLN A 5 -16.77 7.42 12.10
C GLN A 5 -16.95 7.21 10.59
N GLN A 6 -18.15 6.86 10.12
CA GLN A 6 -18.45 6.82 8.68
C GLN A 6 -18.49 8.21 8.05
N ASN A 7 -18.94 9.24 8.76
CA ASN A 7 -18.95 10.63 8.27
C ASN A 7 -17.54 11.27 8.25
N ALA A 8 -16.60 10.77 9.03
CA ALA A 8 -15.19 11.23 8.99
C ALA A 8 -14.41 10.68 7.77
N ALA A 9 -14.82 9.52 7.25
CA ALA A 9 -14.20 8.91 6.07
C ALA A 9 -14.62 9.55 4.74
N GLU A 10 -15.74 10.31 4.72
CA GLU A 10 -16.28 10.96 3.51
C GLU A 10 -15.93 12.46 3.37
N LYS A 11 -15.30 13.09 4.34
CA LYS A 11 -14.70 14.41 4.10
C LYS A 11 -13.47 14.22 3.22
N ILE A 12 -13.70 14.31 1.90
CA ILE A 12 -12.63 14.51 0.92
C ILE A 12 -11.76 15.63 1.47
N SER A 13 -10.47 15.34 1.72
CA SER A 13 -9.56 16.35 2.24
C SER A 13 -9.53 17.54 1.29
N GLU A 14 -9.48 18.76 1.81
CA GLU A 14 -9.49 19.98 1.00
C GLU A 14 -8.45 19.94 -0.14
N PRO A 15 -7.21 19.45 0.06
CA PRO A 15 -6.24 19.27 -1.02
C PRO A 15 -6.70 18.33 -2.14
N LEU A 16 -7.37 17.23 -1.80
CA LEU A 16 -7.90 16.30 -2.78
C LEU A 16 -9.02 16.94 -3.61
N GLN A 17 -9.87 17.76 -2.99
CA GLN A 17 -10.96 18.44 -3.68
C GLN A 17 -10.42 19.48 -4.67
N ILE A 18 -9.40 20.25 -4.28
CA ILE A 18 -8.70 21.20 -5.16
C ILE A 18 -8.12 20.45 -6.36
N TYR A 19 -7.36 19.38 -6.12
CA TYR A 19 -6.77 18.55 -7.17
C TYR A 19 -7.81 18.00 -8.15
N LEU A 20 -8.92 17.45 -7.65
CA LEU A 20 -10.00 16.92 -8.49
C LEU A 20 -10.67 18.01 -9.35
N ASN A 21 -10.83 19.22 -8.82
CA ASN A 21 -11.36 20.35 -9.57
C ASN A 21 -10.40 20.78 -10.68
N GLU A 22 -9.11 20.85 -10.40
CA GLU A 22 -8.08 21.24 -11.39
C GLU A 22 -8.02 20.23 -12.55
N ILE A 23 -7.92 18.94 -12.28
CA ILE A 23 -7.87 17.91 -13.33
C ILE A 23 -9.18 17.81 -14.11
N GLY A 24 -10.30 18.21 -13.48
CA GLY A 24 -11.62 18.26 -14.10
C GLY A 24 -11.72 19.31 -15.23
N GLN A 25 -10.91 20.36 -15.17
CA GLN A 25 -10.88 21.43 -16.18
C GLN A 25 -10.06 21.05 -17.43
N ILE A 26 -9.21 20.02 -17.33
CA ILE A 26 -8.39 19.57 -18.45
C ILE A 26 -9.27 18.78 -19.44
N PRO A 27 -9.31 19.17 -20.73
CA PRO A 27 -10.09 18.45 -21.72
C PRO A 27 -9.55 17.03 -21.95
N LEU A 28 -10.44 16.09 -22.21
CA LEU A 28 -10.06 14.74 -22.59
C LEU A 28 -9.43 14.75 -24.01
N LEU A 29 -8.39 13.96 -24.18
CA LEU A 29 -7.73 13.80 -25.47
C LEU A 29 -8.51 12.87 -26.39
N SER A 30 -8.64 13.25 -27.65
CA SER A 30 -9.10 12.36 -28.71
C SER A 30 -8.01 11.34 -29.08
N GLU A 31 -8.38 10.30 -29.79
CA GLU A 31 -7.43 9.27 -30.26
C GLU A 31 -6.36 9.85 -31.18
N GLU A 32 -6.76 10.78 -32.06
CA GLU A 32 -5.85 11.47 -32.97
C GLU A 32 -4.85 12.36 -32.21
N GLU A 33 -5.31 13.06 -31.16
CA GLU A 33 -4.45 13.86 -30.30
C GLU A 33 -3.49 12.99 -29.48
N GLU A 34 -3.97 11.86 -28.90
CA GLU A 34 -3.10 10.89 -28.19
C GLU A 34 -1.98 10.40 -29.12
N ARG A 35 -2.30 10.07 -30.38
CA ARG A 35 -1.32 9.60 -31.37
C ARG A 35 -0.33 10.69 -31.76
N SER A 36 -0.81 11.89 -32.03
CA SER A 36 0.04 13.05 -32.37
C SER A 36 0.98 13.41 -31.23
N LEU A 37 0.48 13.44 -29.98
CA LEU A 37 1.28 13.71 -28.79
C LEU A 37 2.29 12.57 -28.53
N GLY A 38 1.89 11.32 -28.76
CA GLY A 38 2.77 10.15 -28.66
C GLY A 38 3.93 10.22 -29.65
N GLU A 39 3.67 10.61 -30.89
CA GLU A 39 4.69 10.84 -31.91
C GLU A 39 5.70 11.91 -31.50
N LYS A 40 5.22 13.06 -31.01
CA LYS A 40 6.08 14.14 -30.51
C LYS A 40 6.87 13.74 -29.27
N SER A 41 6.22 13.03 -28.32
CA SER A 41 6.86 12.50 -27.12
C SER A 41 8.02 11.55 -27.46
N SER A 42 7.85 10.69 -28.46
CA SER A 42 8.90 9.75 -28.92
C SER A 42 10.12 10.48 -29.52
N ARG A 43 9.95 11.69 -30.02
CA ARG A 43 11.03 12.58 -30.50
C ARG A 43 11.68 13.39 -29.40
N GLY A 44 11.27 13.23 -28.12
CA GLY A 44 11.82 13.93 -26.98
C GLY A 44 11.13 15.24 -26.63
N ASP A 45 9.95 15.52 -27.17
CA ASP A 45 9.17 16.71 -26.84
C ASP A 45 8.54 16.56 -25.44
N GLU A 46 9.10 17.30 -24.47
CA GLU A 46 8.64 17.27 -23.08
C GLU A 46 7.26 17.89 -22.90
N GLU A 47 6.91 18.91 -23.69
CA GLU A 47 5.59 19.54 -23.63
C GLU A 47 4.50 18.57 -24.11
N ALA A 48 4.77 17.82 -25.18
CA ALA A 48 3.86 16.77 -25.67
C ALA A 48 3.68 15.67 -24.62
N ARG A 49 4.75 15.26 -23.93
CA ARG A 49 4.73 14.28 -22.84
C ARG A 49 3.90 14.77 -21.66
N ARG A 50 4.10 16.02 -21.27
CA ARG A 50 3.33 16.67 -20.20
C ARG A 50 1.85 16.68 -20.54
N ARG A 51 1.49 17.15 -21.73
CA ARG A 51 0.10 17.23 -22.18
C ARG A 51 -0.58 15.87 -22.30
N LEU A 52 0.14 14.84 -22.74
CA LEU A 52 -0.33 13.46 -22.77
C LEU A 52 -0.65 12.93 -21.37
N SER A 53 0.21 13.26 -20.39
CA SER A 53 -0.01 12.88 -18.98
C SER A 53 -1.18 13.65 -18.37
N GLU A 54 -1.23 14.98 -18.52
CA GLU A 54 -2.29 15.83 -17.95
C GLU A 54 -3.68 15.42 -18.43
N GLY A 55 -3.85 15.12 -19.72
CA GLY A 55 -5.13 14.67 -20.27
C GLY A 55 -5.62 13.32 -19.73
N ASN A 56 -4.73 12.55 -19.05
CA ASN A 56 -5.03 11.22 -18.52
C ASN A 56 -5.02 11.14 -16.98
N LEU A 57 -4.88 12.25 -16.24
CA LEU A 57 -4.90 12.26 -14.78
C LEU A 57 -6.20 11.70 -14.19
N ARG A 58 -7.33 11.92 -14.86
CA ARG A 58 -8.63 11.37 -14.44
C ARG A 58 -8.67 9.84 -14.47
N LEU A 59 -7.93 9.20 -15.39
CA LEU A 59 -7.76 7.75 -15.43
C LEU A 59 -7.05 7.24 -14.18
N VAL A 60 -6.01 7.94 -13.72
CA VAL A 60 -5.28 7.59 -12.49
C VAL A 60 -6.22 7.60 -11.28
N VAL A 61 -7.03 8.64 -11.12
CA VAL A 61 -8.01 8.74 -10.02
C VAL A 61 -9.01 7.59 -10.07
N SER A 62 -9.53 7.27 -11.27
CA SER A 62 -10.46 6.15 -11.46
C SER A 62 -9.85 4.81 -11.02
N LEU A 63 -8.58 4.57 -11.36
CA LEU A 63 -7.88 3.36 -10.95
C LEU A 63 -7.55 3.37 -9.45
N ALA A 64 -7.10 4.50 -8.89
CA ALA A 64 -6.74 4.61 -7.47
C ALA A 64 -7.91 4.28 -6.53
N LYS A 65 -9.13 4.62 -6.88
CA LYS A 65 -10.34 4.27 -6.12
C LYS A 65 -10.48 2.76 -5.84
N HIS A 66 -9.98 1.89 -6.72
CA HIS A 66 -10.03 0.44 -6.52
C HIS A 66 -8.95 -0.09 -5.56
N TYR A 67 -7.99 0.77 -5.18
CA TYR A 67 -6.90 0.43 -4.27
C TYR A 67 -7.04 1.07 -2.89
N THR A 68 -8.11 1.81 -2.63
CA THR A 68 -8.40 2.41 -1.31
C THR A 68 -8.54 1.34 -0.22
N GLY A 69 -8.26 1.72 1.03
CA GLY A 69 -8.37 0.81 2.19
C GLY A 69 -7.25 -0.22 2.31
N ARG A 70 -6.13 -0.05 1.58
CA ARG A 70 -4.98 -0.96 1.61
C ARG A 70 -3.78 -0.42 2.38
N GLY A 71 -4.01 0.49 3.34
CA GLY A 71 -2.96 1.04 4.19
C GLY A 71 -2.24 2.27 3.64
N ILE A 72 -2.66 2.79 2.47
CA ILE A 72 -2.14 4.04 1.89
C ILE A 72 -3.30 5.01 1.66
N PRO A 73 -3.16 6.31 2.00
CA PRO A 73 -4.13 7.35 1.69
C PRO A 73 -4.40 7.46 0.18
N LEU A 74 -5.64 7.81 -0.19
CA LEU A 74 -6.02 7.92 -1.61
C LEU A 74 -5.15 8.93 -2.38
N MET A 75 -4.78 10.06 -1.75
CA MET A 75 -3.95 11.07 -2.40
C MET A 75 -2.57 10.52 -2.76
N ASP A 76 -1.95 9.76 -1.87
CA ASP A 76 -0.64 9.15 -2.11
C ASP A 76 -0.72 8.08 -3.21
N LEU A 77 -1.80 7.27 -3.22
CA LEU A 77 -2.06 6.33 -4.32
C LEU A 77 -2.20 7.04 -5.67
N ILE A 78 -2.86 8.21 -5.70
CA ILE A 78 -2.97 9.03 -6.91
C ILE A 78 -1.59 9.51 -7.35
N GLN A 79 -0.75 10.01 -6.44
CA GLN A 79 0.59 10.50 -6.80
C GLN A 79 1.51 9.38 -7.30
N GLU A 80 1.50 8.23 -6.65
CA GLU A 80 2.23 7.05 -7.15
C GLU A 80 1.71 6.59 -8.52
N GLY A 81 0.40 6.62 -8.72
CA GLY A 81 -0.22 6.35 -10.03
C GLY A 81 0.19 7.38 -11.09
N ASN A 82 0.29 8.67 -10.74
CA ASN A 82 0.78 9.72 -11.63
C ASN A 82 2.24 9.46 -12.05
N MET A 83 3.09 8.98 -11.13
CA MET A 83 4.45 8.57 -11.47
C MET A 83 4.46 7.40 -12.46
N GLY A 84 3.53 6.45 -12.32
CA GLY A 84 3.32 5.38 -13.29
C GLY A 84 2.85 5.90 -14.65
N LEU A 85 1.92 6.86 -14.67
CA LEU A 85 1.41 7.51 -15.89
C LEU A 85 2.51 8.25 -16.65
N MET A 86 3.38 8.99 -15.94
CA MET A 86 4.51 9.70 -16.54
C MET A 86 5.48 8.72 -17.21
N ARG A 87 5.81 7.59 -16.56
CA ARG A 87 6.62 6.53 -17.17
C ARG A 87 5.95 5.91 -18.40
N ALA A 88 4.62 5.76 -18.37
CA ALA A 88 3.88 5.30 -19.54
C ALA A 88 3.98 6.28 -20.71
N ALA A 89 3.87 7.60 -20.45
CA ALA A 89 4.00 8.63 -21.47
C ALA A 89 5.40 8.70 -22.10
N GLU A 90 6.45 8.36 -21.35
CA GLU A 90 7.83 8.27 -21.87
C GLU A 90 8.04 7.07 -22.79
N LYS A 91 7.37 5.95 -22.49
CA LYS A 91 7.58 4.67 -23.19
C LYS A 91 6.46 4.30 -24.17
N TYR A 92 5.52 5.20 -24.37
CA TYR A 92 4.40 4.95 -25.27
C TYR A 92 4.84 4.87 -26.72
N ASP A 93 4.49 3.76 -27.35
CA ASP A 93 4.72 3.50 -28.77
C ASP A 93 3.44 3.76 -29.55
N TYR A 94 3.38 4.93 -30.19
CA TYR A 94 2.24 5.39 -31.00
C TYR A 94 2.04 4.59 -32.30
N THR A 95 3.03 3.79 -32.70
CA THR A 95 2.92 2.95 -33.94
C THR A 95 2.01 1.75 -33.72
N LYS A 96 1.79 1.37 -32.46
CA LYS A 96 0.85 0.31 -32.10
C LYS A 96 -0.55 0.88 -32.07
N GLU A 97 -1.49 0.14 -32.64
CA GLU A 97 -2.91 0.55 -32.76
C GLU A 97 -3.68 0.53 -31.43
N ASN A 98 -2.99 0.56 -30.29
CA ASN A 98 -3.60 0.55 -28.97
C ASN A 98 -3.74 1.96 -28.42
N ARG A 99 -4.89 2.23 -27.76
CA ARG A 99 -5.11 3.49 -27.05
C ARG A 99 -4.06 3.67 -25.94
N PHE A 100 -3.64 4.91 -25.72
CA PHE A 100 -2.72 5.25 -24.64
C PHE A 100 -3.24 4.80 -23.27
N SER A 101 -4.54 4.98 -23.00
CA SER A 101 -5.18 4.57 -21.75
C SER A 101 -5.01 3.08 -21.44
N THR A 102 -5.06 2.21 -22.45
CA THR A 102 -4.85 0.76 -22.29
C THR A 102 -3.43 0.45 -21.84
N TYR A 103 -2.44 1.08 -22.46
CA TYR A 103 -1.03 0.92 -22.10
C TYR A 103 -0.71 1.54 -20.73
N ALA A 104 -1.17 2.78 -20.51
CA ALA A 104 -0.92 3.51 -19.26
C ALA A 104 -1.54 2.81 -18.03
N SER A 105 -2.72 2.19 -18.17
CA SER A 105 -3.38 1.48 -17.09
C SER A 105 -2.51 0.40 -16.46
N TRP A 106 -1.65 -0.25 -17.22
CA TRP A 106 -0.72 -1.26 -16.69
C TRP A 106 0.36 -0.62 -15.82
N TRP A 107 0.98 0.47 -16.28
CA TRP A 107 2.01 1.20 -15.54
C TRP A 107 1.47 1.85 -14.27
N ILE A 108 0.25 2.42 -14.34
CA ILE A 108 -0.42 3.04 -13.20
C ILE A 108 -0.68 1.98 -12.12
N LYS A 109 -1.26 0.82 -12.50
CA LYS A 109 -1.54 -0.27 -11.56
C LYS A 109 -0.27 -0.84 -10.93
N GLU A 110 0.78 -1.01 -11.73
CA GLU A 110 2.09 -1.47 -11.25
C GLU A 110 2.70 -0.50 -10.23
N ALA A 111 2.66 0.82 -10.52
CA ALA A 111 3.17 1.83 -9.61
C ALA A 111 2.40 1.84 -8.28
N MET A 112 1.06 1.84 -8.33
CA MET A 112 0.21 1.78 -7.13
C MET A 112 0.44 0.50 -6.32
N GLN A 113 0.54 -0.66 -6.98
CA GLN A 113 0.78 -1.92 -6.31
C GLN A 113 2.15 -1.95 -5.64
N ARG A 114 3.18 -1.43 -6.30
CA ARG A 114 4.53 -1.31 -5.73
C ARG A 114 4.54 -0.37 -4.52
N ALA A 115 3.82 0.76 -4.58
CA ALA A 115 3.69 1.66 -3.44
C ALA A 115 3.02 0.96 -2.25
N ILE A 116 1.92 0.23 -2.47
CA ILE A 116 1.25 -0.55 -1.43
C ILE A 116 2.22 -1.55 -0.80
N ASP A 117 3.00 -2.26 -1.59
CA ASP A 117 3.94 -3.26 -1.09
C ASP A 117 5.08 -2.66 -0.26
N GLN A 118 5.43 -1.40 -0.51
CA GLN A 118 6.54 -0.72 0.14
C GLN A 118 6.13 0.16 1.33
N GLN A 119 4.92 0.72 1.32
CA GLN A 119 4.53 1.80 2.24
C GLN A 119 3.30 1.48 3.09
N SER A 120 2.56 0.39 2.80
CA SER A 120 1.29 0.10 3.51
C SER A 120 1.46 -0.35 4.96
N ARG A 121 2.68 -0.66 5.40
CA ARG A 121 2.97 -1.17 6.73
C ARG A 121 3.81 -0.18 7.53
N GLU A 122 3.50 -0.01 8.81
CA GLU A 122 4.30 0.80 9.73
C GLU A 122 5.74 0.28 9.85
N ILE A 123 5.90 -1.04 9.97
CA ILE A 123 7.20 -1.70 9.90
C ILE A 123 7.42 -2.17 8.48
N ARG A 124 8.30 -1.48 7.75
CA ARG A 124 8.63 -1.80 6.36
C ARG A 124 9.21 -3.21 6.23
N VAL A 125 8.69 -3.97 5.27
CA VAL A 125 9.23 -5.29 4.88
C VAL A 125 9.77 -5.25 3.46
N PRO A 126 10.81 -6.06 3.15
CA PRO A 126 11.31 -6.21 1.78
C PRO A 126 10.23 -6.77 0.84
N VAL A 127 10.31 -6.41 -0.46
CA VAL A 127 9.30 -6.81 -1.47
C VAL A 127 9.14 -8.33 -1.56
N HIS A 128 10.25 -9.09 -1.55
CA HIS A 128 10.20 -10.55 -1.62
C HIS A 128 9.48 -11.18 -0.40
N VAL A 129 9.58 -10.55 0.78
CA VAL A 129 8.84 -10.99 1.98
C VAL A 129 7.36 -10.67 1.82
N ALA A 130 7.03 -9.46 1.34
CA ALA A 130 5.65 -9.06 1.09
C ALA A 130 4.95 -9.97 0.05
N GLU A 131 5.66 -10.38 -1.00
CA GLU A 131 5.17 -11.35 -1.98
C GLU A 131 4.89 -12.72 -1.35
N ASN A 132 5.80 -13.22 -0.51
CA ASN A 132 5.61 -14.46 0.23
C ASN A 132 4.41 -14.38 1.18
N MET A 133 4.24 -13.25 1.88
CA MET A 133 3.09 -13.01 2.74
C MET A 133 1.78 -13.07 1.96
N LYS A 134 1.72 -12.46 0.78
CA LYS A 134 0.54 -12.51 -0.11
C LYS A 134 0.24 -13.94 -0.56
N ARG A 135 1.27 -14.70 -0.94
CA ARG A 135 1.12 -16.11 -1.34
C ARG A 135 0.54 -16.96 -0.20
N VAL A 136 1.12 -16.85 1.00
CA VAL A 136 0.64 -17.56 2.20
C VAL A 136 -0.81 -17.18 2.52
N GLN A 137 -1.14 -15.88 2.52
CA GLN A 137 -2.49 -15.37 2.79
C GLN A 137 -3.52 -15.87 1.76
N LYS A 138 -3.15 -15.87 0.47
CA LYS A 138 -4.01 -16.37 -0.60
C LYS A 138 -4.28 -17.86 -0.40
N THR A 139 -3.24 -18.66 -0.17
CA THR A 139 -3.35 -20.11 0.03
C THR A 139 -4.17 -20.45 1.29
N ALA A 140 -3.98 -19.66 2.37
CA ALA A 140 -4.76 -19.82 3.60
C ALA A 140 -6.26 -19.59 3.35
N ARG A 141 -6.63 -18.53 2.62
CA ARG A 141 -8.03 -18.24 2.25
C ARG A 141 -8.65 -19.33 1.37
N GLU A 142 -7.90 -19.83 0.39
CA GLU A 142 -8.36 -20.92 -0.48
C GLU A 142 -8.59 -22.20 0.30
N LEU A 143 -7.71 -22.53 1.25
CA LEU A 143 -7.87 -23.68 2.13
C LEU A 143 -9.04 -23.50 3.11
N GLN A 144 -9.19 -22.30 3.70
CA GLN A 144 -10.32 -21.97 4.57
C GLN A 144 -11.66 -22.15 3.83
N GLN A 145 -11.74 -21.70 2.58
CA GLN A 145 -12.94 -21.87 1.77
C GLN A 145 -13.24 -23.34 1.46
N SER A 146 -12.22 -24.17 1.23
CA SER A 146 -12.38 -25.58 0.91
C SER A 146 -12.63 -26.46 2.14
N LEU A 147 -12.02 -26.14 3.28
CA LEU A 147 -12.09 -26.93 4.52
C LEU A 147 -13.23 -26.47 5.45
N GLY A 148 -13.76 -25.25 5.27
CA GLY A 148 -14.76 -24.65 6.16
C GLY A 148 -14.22 -24.28 7.56
N ARG A 149 -12.88 -24.29 7.74
CA ARG A 149 -12.15 -23.89 8.95
C ARG A 149 -10.83 -23.24 8.61
N ASP A 150 -10.20 -22.60 9.58
CA ASP A 150 -8.87 -22.06 9.40
C ASP A 150 -7.86 -23.18 9.10
N ALA A 151 -6.99 -22.90 8.13
CA ALA A 151 -5.95 -23.84 7.72
C ALA A 151 -4.77 -23.79 8.70
N THR A 152 -4.22 -24.95 9.02
CA THR A 152 -3.01 -25.04 9.84
C THR A 152 -1.77 -24.63 9.03
N PRO A 153 -0.69 -24.12 9.70
CA PRO A 153 0.55 -23.80 9.00
C PRO A 153 1.12 -24.96 8.18
N LYS A 154 0.93 -26.19 8.65
CA LYS A 154 1.35 -27.42 7.96
C LYS A 154 0.59 -27.63 6.65
N GLU A 155 -0.74 -27.50 6.67
CA GLU A 155 -1.58 -27.62 5.47
C GLU A 155 -1.26 -26.54 4.42
N ILE A 156 -0.94 -25.32 4.88
CA ILE A 156 -0.52 -24.23 4.01
C ILE A 156 0.85 -24.55 3.38
N ALA A 157 1.81 -25.05 4.16
CA ALA A 157 3.13 -25.43 3.69
C ALA A 157 3.05 -26.56 2.65
N GLU A 158 2.25 -27.62 2.93
CA GLU A 158 2.01 -28.72 2.00
C GLU A 158 1.41 -28.26 0.67
N LYS A 159 0.46 -27.30 0.71
CA LYS A 159 -0.16 -26.78 -0.51
C LYS A 159 0.79 -25.86 -1.30
N LEU A 160 1.66 -25.11 -0.64
CA LEU A 160 2.66 -24.26 -1.28
C LEU A 160 3.80 -25.08 -1.90
N GLY A 161 4.23 -26.16 -1.22
CA GLY A 161 5.26 -27.11 -1.70
C GLY A 161 6.70 -26.60 -1.67
N ASP A 162 6.91 -25.29 -1.49
CA ASP A 162 8.23 -24.63 -1.54
C ASP A 162 8.67 -24.04 -0.18
N LYS A 163 7.90 -24.23 0.89
CA LYS A 163 8.15 -23.66 2.22
C LYS A 163 7.99 -24.72 3.31
N SER A 164 8.82 -24.59 4.34
CA SER A 164 8.66 -25.40 5.56
C SER A 164 7.51 -24.88 6.42
N GLU A 165 7.03 -25.70 7.35
CA GLU A 165 6.03 -25.31 8.33
C GLU A 165 6.50 -24.13 9.18
N ASP A 166 7.79 -24.10 9.55
CA ASP A 166 8.37 -23.01 10.35
C ASP A 166 8.49 -21.70 9.57
N ASP A 167 8.79 -21.76 8.27
CA ASP A 167 8.76 -20.57 7.41
C ASP A 167 7.36 -19.99 7.34
N VAL A 168 6.33 -20.83 7.21
CA VAL A 168 4.94 -20.38 7.18
C VAL A 168 4.53 -19.76 8.52
N LYS A 169 4.92 -20.35 9.67
CA LYS A 169 4.69 -19.77 11.00
C LYS A 169 5.32 -18.38 11.14
N ASN A 170 6.57 -18.25 10.72
CA ASN A 170 7.28 -16.97 10.75
C ASN A 170 6.57 -15.92 9.88
N ILE A 171 6.12 -16.30 8.68
CA ILE A 171 5.38 -15.41 7.79
C ILE A 171 4.04 -15.01 8.43
N ILE A 172 3.34 -15.91 9.08
CA ILE A 172 2.07 -15.61 9.79
C ILE A 172 2.32 -14.61 10.92
N ASN A 173 3.40 -14.74 11.68
CA ASN A 173 3.77 -13.78 12.72
C ASN A 173 4.05 -12.39 12.12
N TYR A 174 4.72 -12.30 10.97
CA TYR A 174 4.93 -11.02 10.27
C TYR A 174 3.65 -10.42 9.68
N LEU A 175 2.59 -11.21 9.51
CA LEU A 175 1.29 -10.71 9.04
C LEU A 175 0.53 -9.91 10.11
N GLN A 176 0.86 -10.10 11.39
CA GLN A 176 0.24 -9.36 12.48
C GLN A 176 0.61 -7.87 12.38
N ASN A 177 -0.39 -7.01 12.53
CA ASN A 177 -0.16 -5.57 12.60
C ASN A 177 0.23 -5.18 14.02
N PRO A 178 1.09 -4.14 14.20
CA PRO A 178 1.34 -3.55 15.51
C PRO A 178 0.04 -3.08 16.16
N VAL A 179 -0.05 -3.25 17.47
CA VAL A 179 -1.17 -2.76 18.27
C VAL A 179 -0.74 -1.44 18.90
N SER A 180 -1.64 -0.45 18.97
CA SER A 180 -1.34 0.84 19.60
C SER A 180 -1.13 0.65 21.10
N LEU A 181 -0.06 1.26 21.65
CA LEU A 181 0.19 1.31 23.08
C LEU A 181 -0.85 2.15 23.84
N GLU A 182 -1.55 3.05 23.15
CA GLU A 182 -2.65 3.85 23.73
C GLU A 182 -3.98 3.09 23.77
N THR A 183 -4.00 1.82 23.35
CA THR A 183 -5.23 1.00 23.41
C THR A 183 -5.67 0.87 24.87
N PRO A 184 -6.91 1.30 25.23
CA PRO A 184 -7.40 1.19 26.59
C PRO A 184 -7.55 -0.28 26.99
N VAL A 185 -7.12 -0.60 28.21
CA VAL A 185 -7.16 -1.95 28.78
C VAL A 185 -7.96 -1.90 30.09
N GLY A 186 -8.85 -2.88 30.28
CA GLY A 186 -9.73 -2.97 31.42
C GLY A 186 -11.13 -2.40 31.18
N ASP A 187 -12.07 -2.70 32.06
CA ASP A 187 -13.47 -2.27 31.93
C ASP A 187 -13.64 -0.75 32.16
N ASP A 188 -12.73 -0.13 32.89
CA ASP A 188 -12.78 1.29 33.24
C ASP A 188 -12.09 2.19 32.20
N GLY A 189 -11.26 1.63 31.31
CA GLY A 189 -10.58 2.34 30.23
C GLY A 189 -9.55 3.40 30.72
N GLU A 190 -9.21 3.41 32.00
CA GLU A 190 -8.27 4.38 32.58
C GLU A 190 -6.79 4.04 32.30
N ASN A 191 -6.49 2.76 32.05
CA ASN A 191 -5.14 2.28 31.77
C ASN A 191 -4.96 2.03 30.27
N SER A 192 -3.76 2.31 29.77
CA SER A 192 -3.35 2.00 28.40
C SER A 192 -2.52 0.70 28.34
N LEU A 193 -2.46 0.06 27.19
CA LEU A 193 -1.60 -1.11 26.98
C LEU A 193 -0.14 -0.77 27.25
N GLY A 194 0.29 0.48 26.99
CA GLY A 194 1.63 0.98 27.24
C GLY A 194 2.02 0.96 28.72
N ASP A 195 1.05 1.21 29.64
CA ASP A 195 1.29 1.20 31.08
C ASP A 195 1.57 -0.22 31.63
N MET A 196 1.20 -1.26 30.87
CA MET A 196 1.42 -2.67 31.21
C MET A 196 2.73 -3.23 30.67
N VAL A 197 3.43 -2.48 29.80
CA VAL A 197 4.68 -2.93 29.18
C VAL A 197 5.85 -2.68 30.16
N GLU A 198 6.49 -3.76 30.59
CA GLU A 198 7.65 -3.72 31.47
C GLU A 198 8.87 -3.10 30.75
N ASP A 199 9.55 -2.16 31.41
CA ASP A 199 10.86 -1.68 30.95
C ASP A 199 11.96 -2.69 31.35
N ARG A 200 12.48 -3.37 30.33
CA ARG A 200 13.58 -4.35 30.47
C ARG A 200 14.94 -3.77 30.14
N SER A 201 15.03 -2.48 29.82
CA SER A 201 16.28 -1.84 29.42
C SER A 201 17.06 -1.22 30.61
N GLY A 202 16.40 -1.00 31.74
CA GLY A 202 17.00 -0.46 32.93
C GLY A 202 17.46 -1.56 33.88
N ASP A 203 18.61 -1.36 34.56
CA ASP A 203 19.04 -2.20 35.69
C ASP A 203 17.99 -2.12 36.79
N THR A 204 17.65 -3.26 37.40
CA THR A 204 16.81 -3.25 38.60
C THR A 204 17.53 -2.54 39.75
N PRO A 205 16.81 -1.94 40.71
CA PRO A 205 17.44 -1.31 41.87
C PRO A 205 18.43 -2.24 42.61
N GLU A 206 18.15 -3.53 42.62
CA GLU A 206 19.02 -4.56 43.21
C GLU A 206 20.29 -4.77 42.39
N GLU A 207 20.18 -4.81 41.04
CA GLU A 207 21.35 -4.93 40.16
C GLU A 207 22.23 -3.69 40.22
N ALA A 208 21.64 -2.49 40.23
CA ALA A 208 22.34 -1.24 40.40
C ALA A 208 23.08 -1.17 41.76
N MET A 209 22.45 -1.64 42.83
CA MET A 209 23.06 -1.70 44.16
C MET A 209 24.19 -2.72 44.20
N ASN A 210 24.02 -3.89 43.65
CA ASN A 210 25.06 -4.93 43.57
C ASN A 210 26.28 -4.46 42.76
N ALA A 211 26.04 -3.73 41.65
CA ALA A 211 27.13 -3.13 40.89
C ALA A 211 27.93 -2.06 41.63
N LEU A 212 27.29 -1.33 42.51
CA LEU A 212 27.97 -0.37 43.40
C LEU A 212 28.82 -1.06 44.47
N VAL A 213 28.26 -2.10 45.12
CA VAL A 213 28.97 -2.89 46.15
C VAL A 213 30.16 -3.66 45.62
N GLN A 214 30.11 -4.11 44.35
CA GLN A 214 31.24 -4.80 43.71
C GLN A 214 32.39 -3.86 43.29
N LYS A 215 32.15 -2.55 43.25
CA LYS A 215 33.18 -1.54 42.90
C LYS A 215 33.96 -1.00 44.11
N GLU A 216 33.54 -1.29 45.35
CA GLU A 216 34.26 -1.05 46.59
C GLU A 216 35.12 -2.28 46.97
#